data_341479b7e15f5edf35971d5cec16a78f
#
_entry.id   341479b7e15f5edf35971d5cec16a78f
#
_cell.length_a   1.000
_cell.length_b   1.000
_cell.length_c   1.000
_cell.angle_alpha   90.00
_cell.angle_beta   90.00
_cell.angle_gamma   90.00
#
_symmetry.space_group_name_H-M   'P 1'
#
loop_
_entity.id
_entity.type
_entity.pdbx_description
1 polymer ?
#
loop_
_entity_poly.entity_id
_entity_poly.type
_entity_poly.pdbx_seq_one_letter_code
_entity_poly.pdbx_strand_id
1 'polypeptide(L)'
;MFRYQKNDGGGKGTSAIPLYNEFVNIAKKLNPSFITMIIPARWFTGGRGLKTFREDMLNDTRIVEIHDFPDSNDCFPDVVIKGGVCYFLWAKDYRGKCKVVTRRKNKIISKKKRPLRINGLDLFIRRNECVPIVEKVRYFKEPTFDKLISANDPFGLDTRLENSYRRNVIKTYKTPFNGCALLYYHGW
;
A
#
# COMPACT_ATOMS: atom_id res chain seq x y z
N MET A 1 8.50 5.20 25.66
CA MET A 1 8.08 4.34 24.54
C MET A 1 7.42 5.25 23.48
N PHE A 2 8.08 5.49 22.36
CA PHE A 2 7.54 6.37 21.31
C PHE A 2 6.42 5.66 20.56
N ARG A 3 5.24 6.25 20.51
CA ARG A 3 4.13 5.77 19.67
C ARG A 3 4.35 6.27 18.25
N TYR A 4 4.64 5.39 17.31
CA TYR A 4 4.73 5.70 15.88
C TYR A 4 3.42 5.45 15.11
N GLN A 5 2.33 5.32 15.85
CA GLN A 5 0.99 5.12 15.30
C GLN A 5 -0.02 5.94 16.10
N LYS A 6 -0.92 6.60 15.39
CA LYS A 6 -2.01 7.35 15.97
C LYS A 6 -3.21 6.42 16.18
N ASN A 7 -3.72 6.39 17.40
CA ASN A 7 -4.93 5.63 17.69
C ASN A 7 -6.14 6.43 17.17
N ASP A 8 -6.97 5.82 16.33
CA ASP A 8 -8.12 6.47 15.70
C ASP A 8 -9.41 6.41 16.54
N GLY A 9 -9.27 6.06 17.83
CA GLY A 9 -10.39 6.03 18.79
C GLY A 9 -11.40 4.91 18.57
N GLY A 10 -11.18 4.02 17.60
CA GLY A 10 -12.06 2.89 17.35
C GLY A 10 -11.67 1.65 18.17
N GLY A 11 -12.65 0.90 18.65
CA GLY A 11 -12.53 -0.22 19.59
C GLY A 11 -11.54 -1.34 19.24
N LYS A 12 -11.60 -2.45 19.98
CA LYS A 12 -10.70 -3.62 19.84
C LYS A 12 -10.53 -4.03 18.37
N GLY A 13 -9.31 -3.91 17.81
CA GLY A 13 -8.97 -4.37 16.46
C GLY A 13 -8.83 -3.26 15.41
N THR A 14 -8.85 -2.00 15.78
CA THR A 14 -8.62 -0.89 14.83
C THR A 14 -7.17 -0.81 14.39
N SER A 15 -6.97 -0.78 13.09
CA SER A 15 -5.66 -0.59 12.47
C SER A 15 -5.20 0.84 12.72
N ALA A 16 -4.14 1.01 13.50
CA ALA A 16 -3.61 2.33 13.81
C ALA A 16 -3.07 3.04 12.56
N ILE A 17 -3.30 4.36 12.49
CA ILE A 17 -2.80 5.20 11.40
C ILE A 17 -1.31 5.46 11.64
N PRO A 18 -0.45 5.28 10.64
CA PRO A 18 0.98 5.55 10.78
C PRO A 18 1.24 7.06 10.93
N LEU A 19 2.36 7.40 11.57
CA LEU A 19 2.79 8.80 11.76
C LEU A 19 3.93 9.23 10.83
N TYR A 20 4.61 8.29 10.17
CA TYR A 20 5.78 8.63 9.34
C TYR A 20 5.44 9.58 8.18
N ASN A 21 4.22 9.50 7.64
CA ASN A 21 3.73 10.43 6.63
C ASN A 21 3.66 11.87 7.14
N GLU A 22 3.27 12.07 8.40
CA GLU A 22 3.23 13.39 9.03
C GLU A 22 4.66 13.95 9.18
N PHE A 23 5.63 13.12 9.57
CA PHE A 23 7.05 13.53 9.65
C PHE A 23 7.61 13.95 8.28
N VAL A 24 7.30 13.19 7.22
CA VAL A 24 7.71 13.58 5.85
C VAL A 24 7.09 14.92 5.46
N ASN A 25 5.80 15.12 5.75
CA ASN A 25 5.10 16.37 5.43
C ASN A 25 5.67 17.56 6.21
N ILE A 26 6.00 17.38 7.49
CA ILE A 26 6.66 18.40 8.31
C ILE A 26 8.04 18.74 7.74
N ALA A 27 8.84 17.72 7.40
CA ALA A 27 10.15 17.92 6.79
C ALA A 27 10.07 18.74 5.48
N LYS A 28 9.08 18.43 4.61
CA LYS A 28 8.84 19.22 3.39
C LYS A 28 8.40 20.66 3.68
N LYS A 29 7.59 20.88 4.73
CA LYS A 29 7.16 22.23 5.15
C LYS A 29 8.30 23.09 5.66
N LEU A 30 9.33 22.51 6.28
CA LEU A 30 10.55 23.21 6.70
C LEU A 30 11.37 23.70 5.51
N ASN A 31 11.05 23.24 4.30
CA ASN A 31 11.62 23.66 3.02
C ASN A 31 13.17 23.59 2.97
N PRO A 32 13.80 22.50 3.44
CA PRO A 32 15.25 22.35 3.41
C PRO A 32 15.75 22.12 1.97
N SER A 33 17.05 22.25 1.75
CA SER A 33 17.65 21.96 0.45
C SER A 33 17.51 20.48 0.08
N PHE A 34 17.63 19.58 1.07
CA PHE A 34 17.51 18.12 0.88
C PHE A 34 16.74 17.48 2.02
N ILE A 35 16.00 16.41 1.69
CA ILE A 35 15.40 15.49 2.67
C ILE A 35 15.81 14.07 2.30
N THR A 36 16.34 13.34 3.26
CA THR A 36 16.49 11.89 3.16
C THR A 36 15.84 11.23 4.37
N MET A 37 14.97 10.27 4.11
CA MET A 37 14.27 9.53 5.16
C MET A 37 14.08 8.08 4.75
N ILE A 38 14.17 7.19 5.75
CA ILE A 38 13.74 5.80 5.58
C ILE A 38 12.36 5.64 6.22
N ILE A 39 11.43 5.07 5.46
CA ILE A 39 10.03 4.93 5.87
C ILE A 39 9.48 3.56 5.46
N PRO A 40 8.44 3.04 6.15
CA PRO A 40 7.72 1.86 5.68
C PRO A 40 7.18 2.05 4.26
N ALA A 41 7.36 1.05 3.40
CA ALA A 41 6.93 1.12 1.99
C ALA A 41 5.43 0.81 1.79
N ARG A 42 4.67 0.67 2.87
CA ARG A 42 3.23 0.37 2.82
C ARG A 42 2.41 1.42 2.04
N TRP A 43 2.87 2.66 1.99
CA TRP A 43 2.21 3.71 1.22
C TRP A 43 2.20 3.46 -0.29
N PHE A 44 3.06 2.59 -0.81
CA PHE A 44 3.13 2.29 -2.25
C PHE A 44 1.81 1.82 -2.83
N THR A 45 1.08 0.98 -2.12
CA THR A 45 -0.13 0.33 -2.63
C THR A 45 -1.34 0.47 -1.73
N GLY A 46 -1.16 0.79 -0.46
CA GLY A 46 -2.26 0.81 0.49
C GLY A 46 -1.94 1.57 1.77
N GLY A 47 -2.60 1.17 2.83
CA GLY A 47 -2.48 1.74 4.16
C GLY A 47 -3.60 2.73 4.48
N ARG A 48 -4.23 2.50 5.64
CA ARG A 48 -5.28 3.38 6.18
C ARG A 48 -4.70 4.78 6.39
N GLY A 49 -5.39 5.81 5.91
CA GLY A 49 -4.95 7.21 6.04
C GLY A 49 -3.78 7.62 5.14
N LEU A 50 -3.29 6.73 4.25
CA LEU A 50 -2.13 7.03 3.40
C LEU A 50 -2.48 7.41 1.96
N LYS A 51 -3.75 7.52 1.60
CA LYS A 51 -4.15 7.83 0.21
C LYS A 51 -3.58 9.18 -0.24
N THR A 52 -3.88 10.25 0.49
CA THR A 52 -3.39 11.61 0.18
C THR A 52 -1.87 11.67 0.18
N PHE A 53 -1.22 11.09 1.20
CA PHE A 53 0.24 11.02 1.25
C PHE A 53 0.83 10.32 0.03
N ARG A 54 0.23 9.22 -0.42
CA ARG A 54 0.67 8.52 -1.64
C ARG A 54 0.51 9.38 -2.87
N GLU A 55 -0.63 10.05 -3.03
CA GLU A 55 -0.89 10.97 -4.13
C GLU A 55 0.15 12.09 -4.17
N ASP A 56 0.45 12.70 -3.03
CA ASP A 56 1.47 13.74 -2.89
C ASP A 56 2.86 13.24 -3.26
N MET A 57 3.25 12.05 -2.79
CA MET A 57 4.54 11.46 -3.11
C MET A 57 4.67 11.09 -4.59
N LEU A 58 3.62 10.54 -5.20
CA LEU A 58 3.62 10.14 -6.61
C LEU A 58 3.69 11.34 -7.57
N ASN A 59 3.16 12.48 -7.17
CA ASN A 59 3.15 13.72 -7.97
C ASN A 59 4.36 14.63 -7.71
N ASP A 60 5.13 14.37 -6.65
CA ASP A 60 6.26 15.23 -6.29
C ASP A 60 7.49 14.97 -7.16
N THR A 61 7.70 15.83 -8.15
CA THR A 61 8.84 15.75 -9.09
C THR A 61 10.18 16.10 -8.45
N ARG A 62 10.20 16.53 -7.17
CA ARG A 62 11.42 16.81 -6.41
C ARG A 62 12.05 15.57 -5.79
N ILE A 63 11.43 14.42 -5.90
CA ILE A 63 12.01 13.16 -5.46
C ILE A 63 13.04 12.71 -6.49
N VAL A 64 14.31 12.78 -6.11
CA VAL A 64 15.47 12.45 -6.97
C VAL A 64 15.62 10.95 -7.16
N GLU A 65 15.55 10.22 -6.04
CA GLU A 65 15.63 8.77 -6.05
C GLU A 65 14.84 8.12 -4.91
N ILE A 66 14.37 6.90 -5.17
CA ILE A 66 13.76 6.00 -4.20
C ILE A 66 14.48 4.65 -4.28
N HIS A 67 14.90 4.14 -3.14
CA HIS A 67 15.39 2.78 -2.97
C HIS A 67 14.39 1.96 -2.18
N ASP A 68 13.86 0.92 -2.80
CA ASP A 68 12.85 0.04 -2.24
C ASP A 68 13.49 -1.29 -1.80
N PHE A 69 13.17 -1.70 -0.58
CA PHE A 69 13.54 -2.98 0.02
C PHE A 69 12.27 -3.73 0.38
N PRO A 70 11.79 -4.61 -0.51
CA PRO A 70 10.54 -5.38 -0.28
C PRO A 70 10.61 -6.26 0.97
N ASP A 71 11.80 -6.70 1.33
CA ASP A 71 12.08 -7.37 2.60
C ASP A 71 12.78 -6.40 3.55
N SER A 72 12.15 -6.12 4.68
CA SER A 72 12.71 -5.21 5.69
C SER A 72 14.00 -5.73 6.33
N ASN A 73 14.22 -7.05 6.35
CA ASN A 73 15.44 -7.66 6.89
C ASN A 73 16.69 -7.26 6.10
N ASP A 74 16.54 -6.87 4.83
CA ASP A 74 17.66 -6.36 4.02
C ASP A 74 18.20 -5.00 4.54
N CYS A 75 17.43 -4.29 5.37
CA CYS A 75 17.83 -3.02 6.01
C CYS A 75 17.93 -3.12 7.54
N PHE A 76 17.04 -3.87 8.14
CA PHE A 76 16.89 -3.98 9.59
C PHE A 76 16.77 -5.46 9.95
N PRO A 77 17.89 -6.14 10.21
CA PRO A 77 17.85 -7.53 10.66
C PRO A 77 16.92 -7.69 11.86
N ASP A 78 16.17 -8.78 11.87
CA ASP A 78 15.23 -9.15 12.94
C ASP A 78 14.00 -8.23 13.12
N VAL A 79 13.79 -7.29 12.20
CA VAL A 79 12.62 -6.39 12.23
C VAL A 79 11.69 -6.66 11.05
N VAL A 80 10.53 -7.25 11.31
CA VAL A 80 9.52 -7.52 10.29
C VAL A 80 8.61 -6.31 10.10
N ILE A 81 8.76 -5.63 8.96
CA ILE A 81 7.87 -4.55 8.53
C ILE A 81 7.08 -5.01 7.31
N LYS A 82 5.78 -5.26 7.49
CA LYS A 82 4.90 -5.69 6.39
C LYS A 82 4.91 -4.69 5.25
N GLY A 83 5.26 -5.17 4.04
CA GLY A 83 5.40 -4.35 2.86
C GLY A 83 6.81 -3.83 2.61
N GLY A 84 7.75 -4.07 3.53
CA GLY A 84 9.13 -3.63 3.43
C GLY A 84 9.34 -2.16 3.80
N VAL A 85 10.51 -1.65 3.47
CA VAL A 85 10.91 -0.26 3.72
C VAL A 85 11.43 0.38 2.43
N CYS A 86 11.40 1.70 2.39
CA CYS A 86 12.07 2.46 1.35
C CYS A 86 12.79 3.66 1.96
N TYR A 87 13.88 4.08 1.35
CA TYR A 87 14.41 5.41 1.58
C TYR A 87 14.34 6.23 0.30
N PHE A 88 14.26 7.54 0.45
CA PHE A 88 14.22 8.46 -0.67
C PHE A 88 15.13 9.66 -0.42
N LEU A 89 15.59 10.25 -1.51
CA LEU A 89 16.20 11.56 -1.56
C LEU A 89 15.25 12.53 -2.26
N TRP A 90 14.88 13.59 -1.56
CA TRP A 90 14.15 14.72 -2.09
C TRP A 90 15.05 15.94 -2.11
N ALA A 91 15.00 16.73 -3.17
CA ALA A 91 15.78 17.97 -3.30
C ALA A 91 14.87 19.12 -3.74
N LYS A 92 14.93 20.23 -3.01
CA LYS A 92 14.06 21.40 -3.20
C LYS A 92 14.02 21.89 -4.66
N ASP A 93 15.16 21.99 -5.29
CA ASP A 93 15.34 22.59 -6.62
C ASP A 93 15.33 21.55 -7.76
N TYR A 94 15.19 20.27 -7.42
CA TYR A 94 15.08 19.22 -8.43
C TYR A 94 13.69 19.22 -9.06
N ARG A 95 13.67 19.06 -10.38
CA ARG A 95 12.45 18.81 -11.16
C ARG A 95 12.77 17.78 -12.21
N GLY A 96 12.21 16.60 -12.08
CA GLY A 96 12.51 15.56 -13.06
C GLY A 96 12.00 14.16 -12.71
N LYS A 97 12.49 13.18 -13.47
CA LYS A 97 12.17 11.78 -13.29
C LYS A 97 12.94 11.22 -12.12
N CYS A 98 12.27 10.46 -11.26
CA CYS A 98 12.88 9.79 -10.12
C CYS A 98 13.67 8.55 -10.56
N LYS A 99 14.83 8.34 -9.96
CA LYS A 99 15.58 7.09 -10.05
C LYS A 99 14.99 6.07 -9.09
N VAL A 100 14.26 5.09 -9.62
CA VAL A 100 13.64 4.02 -8.85
C VAL A 100 14.54 2.79 -8.85
N VAL A 101 14.95 2.36 -7.67
CA VAL A 101 15.83 1.23 -7.43
C VAL A 101 15.17 0.24 -6.49
N THR A 102 15.04 -1.01 -6.91
CA THR A 102 14.58 -2.08 -6.03
C THR A 102 15.77 -2.96 -5.67
N ARG A 103 15.92 -3.25 -4.38
CA ARG A 103 17.02 -4.04 -3.83
C ARG A 103 16.50 -5.32 -3.17
N ARG A 104 17.32 -6.34 -3.19
CA ARG A 104 17.09 -7.59 -2.46
C ARG A 104 18.45 -8.23 -2.13
N LYS A 105 18.65 -8.63 -0.87
CA LYS A 105 19.90 -9.24 -0.39
C LYS A 105 21.12 -8.45 -0.86
N ASN A 106 21.13 -7.15 -0.60
CA ASN A 106 22.19 -6.20 -1.00
C ASN A 106 22.45 -6.06 -2.53
N LYS A 107 21.67 -6.73 -3.37
CA LYS A 107 21.77 -6.61 -4.84
C LYS A 107 20.69 -5.68 -5.40
N ILE A 108 21.05 -4.92 -6.42
CA ILE A 108 20.08 -4.17 -7.21
C ILE A 108 19.42 -5.16 -8.16
N ILE A 109 18.09 -5.34 -8.02
CA ILE A 109 17.30 -6.22 -8.88
C ILE A 109 16.55 -5.47 -9.97
N SER A 110 16.31 -4.16 -9.77
CA SER A 110 15.68 -3.30 -10.76
C SER A 110 16.15 -1.86 -10.57
N LYS A 111 16.47 -1.14 -11.66
CA LYS A 111 16.90 0.25 -11.63
C LYS A 111 16.47 0.96 -12.91
N LYS A 112 15.71 2.05 -12.77
CA LYS A 112 15.28 2.87 -13.91
C LYS A 112 14.98 4.30 -13.47
N LYS A 113 15.24 5.28 -14.33
CA LYS A 113 14.83 6.66 -14.14
C LYS A 113 13.47 6.87 -14.84
N ARG A 114 12.42 7.18 -14.07
CA ARG A 114 11.04 7.29 -14.57
C ARG A 114 10.18 8.21 -13.70
N PRO A 115 9.02 8.66 -14.18
CA PRO A 115 8.01 9.25 -13.32
C PRO A 115 7.59 8.26 -12.22
N LEU A 116 7.28 8.75 -11.03
CA LEU A 116 6.73 7.91 -9.96
C LEU A 116 5.27 7.54 -10.27
N ARG A 117 4.50 8.53 -10.71
CA ARG A 117 3.12 8.30 -11.13
C ARG A 117 3.08 7.73 -12.55
N ILE A 118 2.34 6.66 -12.72
CA ILE A 118 1.96 6.12 -14.02
C ILE A 118 0.52 6.53 -14.28
N ASN A 119 0.24 7.03 -15.48
CA ASN A 119 -1.08 7.55 -15.83
C ASN A 119 -2.21 6.58 -15.50
N GLY A 120 -3.19 7.07 -14.74
CA GLY A 120 -4.36 6.32 -14.34
C GLY A 120 -4.14 5.29 -13.21
N LEU A 121 -3.00 5.32 -12.51
CA LEU A 121 -2.76 4.48 -11.34
C LEU A 121 -2.57 5.34 -10.09
N ASP A 122 -3.24 4.93 -9.02
CA ASP A 122 -3.12 5.53 -7.68
C ASP A 122 -2.19 4.72 -6.76
N LEU A 123 -1.29 3.96 -7.37
CA LEU A 123 -0.33 3.12 -6.65
C LEU A 123 1.07 3.23 -7.27
N PHE A 124 2.08 2.91 -6.47
CA PHE A 124 3.46 2.87 -6.92
C PHE A 124 3.83 1.46 -7.40
N ILE A 125 4.32 1.37 -8.64
CA ILE A 125 4.82 0.10 -9.19
C ILE A 125 6.26 -0.08 -8.75
N ARG A 126 6.53 -1.11 -7.94
CA ARG A 126 7.86 -1.39 -7.40
C ARG A 126 8.88 -1.79 -8.46
N ARG A 127 8.50 -2.73 -9.32
CA ARG A 127 9.37 -3.25 -10.37
C ARG A 127 9.24 -2.43 -11.65
N ASN A 128 10.34 -1.89 -12.12
CA ASN A 128 10.37 -1.06 -13.32
C ASN A 128 9.94 -1.83 -14.57
N GLU A 129 10.19 -3.13 -14.61
CA GLU A 129 9.82 -4.05 -15.71
C GLU A 129 8.30 -4.21 -15.85
N CYS A 130 7.56 -4.04 -14.76
CA CYS A 130 6.10 -4.11 -14.78
C CYS A 130 5.45 -2.84 -15.36
N VAL A 131 6.15 -1.73 -15.39
CA VAL A 131 5.57 -0.44 -15.88
C VAL A 131 5.10 -0.55 -17.33
N PRO A 132 5.91 -0.98 -18.32
CA PRO A 132 5.46 -1.07 -19.70
C PRO A 132 4.34 -2.11 -19.90
N ILE A 133 4.30 -3.15 -19.07
CA ILE A 133 3.22 -4.15 -19.12
C ILE A 133 1.89 -3.48 -18.73
N VAL A 134 1.89 -2.75 -17.63
CA VAL A 134 0.70 -2.03 -17.14
C VAL A 134 0.27 -0.96 -18.13
N GLU A 135 1.21 -0.19 -18.68
CA GLU A 135 0.91 0.83 -19.71
C GLU A 135 0.28 0.20 -20.94
N LYS A 136 0.81 -0.94 -21.42
CA LYS A 136 0.25 -1.69 -22.55
C LYS A 136 -1.17 -2.19 -22.29
N VAL A 137 -1.43 -2.80 -21.13
CA VAL A 137 -2.78 -3.27 -20.76
C VAL A 137 -3.76 -2.08 -20.69
N ARG A 138 -3.36 -0.98 -20.09
CA ARG A 138 -4.22 0.20 -19.95
C ARG A 138 -4.48 0.95 -21.28
N TYR A 139 -3.63 0.75 -22.26
CA TYR A 139 -3.83 1.31 -23.61
C TYR A 139 -5.17 0.83 -24.22
N PHE A 140 -5.58 -0.39 -23.94
CA PHE A 140 -6.82 -0.97 -24.44
C PHE A 140 -8.09 -0.39 -23.80
N LYS A 141 -7.96 0.38 -22.70
CA LYS A 141 -9.07 1.02 -21.96
C LYS A 141 -10.18 0.08 -21.53
N GLU A 142 -9.88 -1.20 -21.40
CA GLU A 142 -10.83 -2.20 -20.92
C GLU A 142 -11.22 -1.95 -19.46
N PRO A 143 -12.45 -2.31 -19.06
CA PRO A 143 -12.84 -2.28 -17.66
C PRO A 143 -11.91 -3.17 -16.83
N THR A 144 -11.46 -2.64 -15.71
CA THR A 144 -10.59 -3.38 -14.82
C THR A 144 -11.37 -4.40 -14.01
N PHE A 145 -10.76 -5.56 -13.75
CA PHE A 145 -11.40 -6.69 -13.05
C PHE A 145 -11.82 -6.34 -11.60
N ASP A 146 -11.22 -5.33 -10.99
CA ASP A 146 -11.61 -4.83 -9.67
C ASP A 146 -13.08 -4.38 -9.59
N LYS A 147 -13.68 -3.97 -10.71
CA LYS A 147 -15.11 -3.64 -10.79
C LYS A 147 -16.02 -4.88 -10.68
N LEU A 148 -15.48 -6.06 -10.95
CA LEU A 148 -16.18 -7.34 -10.86
C LEU A 148 -15.94 -8.04 -9.51
N ILE A 149 -15.02 -7.53 -8.70
CA ILE A 149 -14.69 -8.07 -7.39
C ILE A 149 -15.41 -7.26 -6.33
N SER A 150 -16.22 -7.95 -5.53
CA SER A 150 -16.85 -7.33 -4.37
C SER A 150 -15.81 -6.91 -3.32
N ALA A 151 -16.17 -5.93 -2.51
CA ALA A 151 -15.36 -5.52 -1.37
C ALA A 151 -15.11 -6.71 -0.41
N ASN A 152 -14.06 -6.60 0.38
CA ASN A 152 -13.83 -7.53 1.48
C ASN A 152 -15.07 -7.54 2.39
N ASP A 153 -15.60 -8.72 2.70
CA ASP A 153 -16.84 -8.91 3.45
C ASP A 153 -18.12 -8.41 2.69
N PRO A 154 -18.35 -8.87 1.46
CA PRO A 154 -19.43 -8.36 0.59
C PRO A 154 -20.83 -8.62 1.13
N PHE A 155 -21.00 -9.67 1.93
CA PHE A 155 -22.26 -10.04 2.55
C PHE A 155 -22.32 -9.66 4.03
N GLY A 156 -21.32 -8.98 4.56
CA GLY A 156 -21.22 -8.66 5.97
C GLY A 156 -21.03 -9.90 6.86
N LEU A 157 -20.51 -11.01 6.31
CA LEU A 157 -20.26 -12.25 7.04
C LEU A 157 -18.85 -12.23 7.64
N ASP A 158 -18.73 -12.66 8.87
CA ASP A 158 -17.45 -12.84 9.58
C ASP A 158 -17.12 -14.32 9.68
N THR A 159 -15.86 -14.70 9.60
CA THR A 159 -15.40 -16.10 9.77
C THR A 159 -15.73 -16.70 11.14
N ARG A 160 -16.07 -15.85 12.11
CA ARG A 160 -16.51 -16.24 13.44
C ARG A 160 -18.01 -16.49 13.56
N LEU A 161 -18.74 -16.34 12.45
CA LEU A 161 -20.18 -16.57 12.44
C LEU A 161 -20.50 -18.06 12.62
N GLU A 162 -21.24 -18.35 13.64
CA GLU A 162 -21.78 -19.68 13.94
C GLU A 162 -23.30 -19.55 14.10
N ASN A 163 -24.07 -20.20 13.22
CA ASN A 163 -25.53 -20.22 13.28
C ASN A 163 -26.15 -18.84 13.58
N SER A 164 -25.58 -17.80 12.99
CA SER A 164 -25.90 -16.42 13.34
C SER A 164 -26.72 -15.73 12.25
N TYR A 165 -27.43 -14.73 12.69
CA TYR A 165 -28.19 -13.85 11.86
C TYR A 165 -27.51 -12.49 11.84
N ARG A 166 -27.02 -12.04 10.71
CA ARG A 166 -26.35 -10.75 10.63
C ARG A 166 -27.20 -9.74 9.84
N ARG A 167 -27.55 -8.63 10.49
CA ARG A 167 -28.31 -7.52 9.89
C ARG A 167 -29.63 -7.94 9.23
N ASN A 168 -30.25 -9.03 9.69
CA ASN A 168 -31.48 -9.57 9.12
C ASN A 168 -31.45 -9.86 7.60
N VAL A 169 -30.25 -10.04 7.02
CA VAL A 169 -30.08 -10.22 5.58
C VAL A 169 -29.87 -11.68 5.22
N ILE A 170 -28.97 -12.38 5.93
CA ILE A 170 -28.64 -13.78 5.66
C ILE A 170 -28.58 -14.55 6.98
N LYS A 171 -29.22 -15.71 7.02
CA LYS A 171 -29.09 -16.68 8.09
C LYS A 171 -28.03 -17.69 7.71
N THR A 172 -26.99 -17.83 8.52
CA THR A 172 -25.90 -18.77 8.29
C THR A 172 -25.94 -19.92 9.29
N TYR A 173 -25.58 -21.10 8.84
CA TYR A 173 -25.50 -22.30 9.64
C TYR A 173 -24.13 -22.96 9.40
N LYS A 174 -23.55 -23.49 10.45
CA LYS A 174 -22.26 -24.19 10.40
C LYS A 174 -22.41 -25.58 9.77
N THR A 175 -23.55 -26.21 9.99
CA THR A 175 -23.86 -27.54 9.45
C THR A 175 -24.84 -27.44 8.30
N PRO A 176 -24.53 -28.00 7.11
CA PRO A 176 -25.46 -28.02 5.99
C PRO A 176 -26.75 -28.78 6.35
N PHE A 177 -27.85 -28.32 5.81
CA PHE A 177 -29.15 -28.99 5.89
C PHE A 177 -29.81 -28.99 4.50
N ASN A 178 -30.85 -29.81 4.30
CA ASN A 178 -31.54 -29.86 3.02
C ASN A 178 -32.11 -28.50 2.62
N GLY A 179 -31.80 -28.05 1.39
CA GLY A 179 -32.20 -26.76 0.87
C GLY A 179 -31.28 -25.58 1.22
N CYS A 180 -30.15 -25.80 1.92
CA CYS A 180 -29.14 -24.76 2.10
C CYS A 180 -28.18 -24.68 0.91
N ALA A 181 -27.73 -23.46 0.61
CA ALA A 181 -26.60 -23.25 -0.29
C ALA A 181 -25.30 -23.19 0.54
N LEU A 182 -24.23 -23.79 0.03
CA LEU A 182 -22.91 -23.69 0.64
C LEU A 182 -22.31 -22.34 0.27
N LEU A 183 -21.91 -21.58 1.29
CA LEU A 183 -21.20 -20.32 1.11
C LEU A 183 -19.74 -20.54 1.53
N TYR A 184 -18.84 -20.42 0.55
CA TYR A 184 -17.41 -20.46 0.81
C TYR A 184 -16.89 -19.04 1.05
N TYR A 185 -16.26 -18.84 2.18
CA TYR A 185 -15.73 -17.54 2.60
C TYR A 185 -14.34 -17.72 3.23
N HIS A 186 -13.35 -16.99 2.75
CA HIS A 186 -11.95 -17.11 3.16
C HIS A 186 -11.33 -18.51 3.03
N GLY A 187 -11.60 -19.21 1.94
CA GLY A 187 -10.91 -20.45 1.60
C GLY A 187 -11.34 -21.69 2.39
N TRP A 188 -12.57 -21.72 2.81
CA TRP A 188 -13.22 -22.93 3.32
C TRP A 188 -13.67 -23.82 2.17
#